data_ec283a45f845579771480a463608b3f6
#
_entry.id   ec283a45f845579771480a463608b3f6
#
_cell.length_a   1.000
_cell.length_b   1.000
_cell.length_c   1.000
_cell.angle_alpha   90.00
_cell.angle_beta   90.00
_cell.angle_gamma   90.00
#
_symmetry.space_group_name_H-M   'P 1'
#
loop_
_entity.id
_entity.type
_entity.pdbx_description
1 polymer ?
#
loop_
_entity_poly.entity_id
_entity_poly.type
_entity_poly.pdbx_seq_one_letter_code
_entity_poly.pdbx_strand_id
1 'polypeptide(L)'
;WTNNPNQAPYTPLFASAGVPAQELEATEVKFQLSFKARLWETDTRAAALWLGYTQQSHWQIVNTDLSRPFRETDYAPELMFALRPDLEYEGIRWRLANFGFIHQSNGRSDPLSRSWNRVFLQLGFEMGDAALLLRPWLRIRESADDDDNRDITDYLGYGDITLLVRSRGHTFTLTGRGNPGTGKGAAQMEWSTPPLLGPLK
;
A
#
# COMPACT_ATOMS: atom_id res chain seq x y z
N TRP A 1 15.74 -0.39 5.01
CA TRP A 1 16.59 -1.08 4.02
C TRP A 1 15.84 -2.31 3.53
N THR A 2 15.91 -2.57 2.23
CA THR A 2 15.39 -3.79 1.61
C THR A 2 16.53 -4.49 0.87
N ASN A 3 16.40 -5.80 0.69
CA ASN A 3 17.31 -6.58 -0.11
C ASN A 3 16.53 -7.12 -1.32
N ASN A 4 16.98 -6.82 -2.52
CA ASN A 4 16.40 -7.30 -3.76
C ASN A 4 17.44 -8.13 -4.54
N PRO A 5 17.64 -9.40 -4.15
CA PRO A 5 18.70 -10.22 -4.73
C PRO A 5 18.42 -10.65 -6.18
N ASN A 6 17.20 -10.50 -6.67
CA ASN A 6 16.79 -10.95 -7.99
C ASN A 6 16.49 -9.77 -8.91
N GLN A 7 17.43 -9.43 -9.76
CA GLN A 7 17.30 -8.36 -10.76
C GLN A 7 16.76 -8.88 -12.11
N ALA A 8 16.75 -10.20 -12.33
CA ALA A 8 16.36 -10.80 -13.58
C ALA A 8 14.99 -10.39 -14.14
N PRO A 9 13.94 -10.15 -13.30
CA PRO A 9 12.63 -9.71 -13.80
C PRO A 9 12.64 -8.36 -14.51
N TYR A 10 13.62 -7.49 -14.25
CA TYR A 10 13.68 -6.15 -14.86
C TYR A 10 14.42 -6.12 -16.20
N THR A 11 15.36 -7.05 -16.42
CA THR A 11 16.19 -7.11 -17.63
C THR A 11 15.37 -7.19 -18.93
N PRO A 12 14.35 -8.06 -19.06
CA PRO A 12 13.53 -8.10 -20.28
C PRO A 12 12.75 -6.82 -20.53
N LEU A 13 12.29 -6.15 -19.45
CA LEU A 13 11.52 -4.90 -19.55
C LEU A 13 12.40 -3.76 -20.05
N PHE A 14 13.61 -3.63 -19.53
CA PHE A 14 14.57 -2.64 -20.03
C PHE A 14 14.95 -2.89 -21.48
N ALA A 15 15.19 -4.14 -21.85
CA ALA A 15 15.52 -4.52 -23.22
C ALA A 15 14.37 -4.19 -24.19
N SER A 16 13.12 -4.45 -23.82
CA SER A 16 11.95 -4.12 -24.64
C SER A 16 11.74 -2.61 -24.80
N ALA A 17 12.18 -1.81 -23.83
CA ALA A 17 12.14 -0.35 -23.88
C ALA A 17 13.36 0.28 -24.61
N GLY A 18 14.28 -0.54 -25.13
CA GLY A 18 15.53 -0.05 -25.70
C GLY A 18 16.47 0.62 -24.69
N VAL A 19 16.26 0.37 -23.40
CA VAL A 19 17.09 0.90 -22.32
C VAL A 19 18.14 -0.16 -21.97
N PRO A 20 19.42 0.22 -21.87
CA PRO A 20 20.47 -0.71 -21.42
C PRO A 20 20.11 -1.36 -20.07
N ALA A 21 20.43 -2.63 -19.93
CA ALA A 21 20.27 -3.31 -18.65
C ALA A 21 21.02 -2.56 -17.56
N GLN A 22 20.31 -2.23 -16.49
CA GLN A 22 20.89 -1.52 -15.36
C GLN A 22 21.38 -2.56 -14.34
N GLU A 23 22.61 -2.46 -13.90
CA GLU A 23 23.12 -3.23 -12.79
C GLU A 23 22.62 -2.60 -11.48
N LEU A 24 21.62 -3.24 -10.88
CA LEU A 24 21.02 -2.79 -9.62
C LEU A 24 21.77 -3.39 -8.44
N GLU A 25 21.97 -2.59 -7.42
CA GLU A 25 22.49 -3.08 -6.15
C GLU A 25 21.44 -3.91 -5.42
N ALA A 26 21.90 -4.99 -4.72
CA ALA A 26 21.00 -5.84 -3.95
C ALA A 26 20.33 -5.11 -2.78
N THR A 27 20.97 -4.06 -2.26
CA THR A 27 20.47 -3.29 -1.13
C THR A 27 19.95 -1.94 -1.58
N GLU A 28 18.74 -1.61 -1.15
CA GLU A 28 18.08 -0.35 -1.46
C GLU A 28 17.36 0.24 -0.23
N VAL A 29 17.07 1.52 -0.26
CA VAL A 29 16.22 2.17 0.72
C VAL A 29 14.79 2.19 0.21
N LYS A 30 13.86 1.61 0.98
CA LYS A 30 12.43 1.76 0.77
C LYS A 30 11.93 2.86 1.71
N PHE A 31 11.20 3.85 1.18
CA PHE A 31 10.48 4.82 1.98
C PHE A 31 9.08 5.06 1.43
N GLN A 32 8.21 5.53 2.30
CA GLN A 32 6.84 5.85 1.97
C GLN A 32 6.48 7.25 2.49
N LEU A 33 5.86 8.04 1.65
CA LEU A 33 5.21 9.30 2.00
C LEU A 33 3.71 9.13 1.84
N SER A 34 2.94 9.50 2.85
CA SER A 34 1.48 9.44 2.80
C SER A 34 0.86 10.67 3.43
N PHE A 35 -0.19 11.19 2.82
CA PHE A 35 -1.00 12.24 3.40
C PHE A 35 -2.48 12.00 3.11
N LYS A 36 -3.33 12.65 3.91
CA LYS A 36 -4.76 12.53 3.80
C LYS A 36 -5.41 13.88 4.12
N ALA A 37 -6.27 14.36 3.22
CA ALA A 37 -7.01 15.59 3.38
C ALA A 37 -8.51 15.30 3.48
N ARG A 38 -9.18 15.89 4.46
CA ARG A 38 -10.62 15.82 4.59
C ARG A 38 -11.24 16.88 3.71
N LEU A 39 -12.04 16.44 2.74
CA LEU A 39 -12.73 17.34 1.80
C LEU A 39 -14.10 17.78 2.34
N TRP A 40 -14.76 16.90 3.09
CA TRP A 40 -16.07 17.14 3.66
C TRP A 40 -16.30 16.24 4.89
N GLU A 41 -17.11 16.69 5.82
CA GLU A 41 -17.55 15.94 7.00
C GLU A 41 -18.95 16.43 7.43
N THR A 42 -19.76 15.50 7.92
CA THR A 42 -21.05 15.86 8.58
C THR A 42 -20.80 16.53 9.92
N ASP A 43 -21.76 17.36 10.40
CA ASP A 43 -21.69 18.01 11.72
C ASP A 43 -21.55 17.00 12.85
N THR A 44 -22.18 15.83 12.73
CA THR A 44 -22.09 14.73 13.69
C THR A 44 -20.77 13.95 13.59
N ARG A 45 -19.96 14.21 12.59
CA ARG A 45 -18.74 13.45 12.25
C ARG A 45 -18.99 11.97 11.94
N ALA A 46 -20.24 11.60 11.65
CA ALA A 46 -20.59 10.21 11.32
C ALA A 46 -20.16 9.81 9.92
N ALA A 47 -20.03 10.78 9.00
CA ALA A 47 -19.58 10.54 7.63
C ALA A 47 -18.61 11.63 7.18
N ALA A 48 -17.63 11.27 6.34
CA ALA A 48 -16.66 12.20 5.77
C ALA A 48 -16.16 11.73 4.40
N LEU A 49 -15.78 12.68 3.55
CA LEU A 49 -15.09 12.45 2.28
C LEU A 49 -13.61 12.84 2.43
N TRP A 50 -12.74 11.96 1.98
CA TRP A 50 -11.30 12.14 2.09
C TRP A 50 -10.61 11.94 0.75
N LEU A 51 -9.60 12.77 0.51
CA LEU A 51 -8.59 12.56 -0.50
C LEU A 51 -7.34 12.02 0.20
N GLY A 52 -6.83 10.89 -0.26
CA GLY A 52 -5.58 10.31 0.20
C GLY A 52 -4.56 10.25 -0.93
N TYR A 53 -3.30 10.17 -0.55
CA TYR A 53 -2.20 9.95 -1.45
C TYR A 53 -1.11 9.16 -0.73
N THR A 54 -0.62 8.14 -1.39
CA THR A 54 0.55 7.39 -0.93
C THR A 54 1.55 7.29 -2.06
N GLN A 55 2.81 7.59 -1.77
CA GLN A 55 3.95 7.34 -2.62
C GLN A 55 4.89 6.38 -1.92
N GLN A 56 5.28 5.31 -2.60
CA GLN A 56 6.30 4.38 -2.13
C GLN A 56 7.45 4.35 -3.12
N SER A 57 8.67 4.56 -2.64
CA SER A 57 9.86 4.61 -3.50
C SER A 57 10.89 3.61 -3.03
N HIS A 58 11.56 2.99 -4.01
CA HIS A 58 12.69 2.10 -3.84
C HIS A 58 13.94 2.77 -4.42
N TRP A 59 14.85 3.20 -3.55
CA TRP A 59 15.98 4.04 -3.90
C TRP A 59 17.29 3.27 -3.81
N GLN A 60 18.01 3.22 -4.90
CA GLN A 60 19.34 2.63 -5.07
C GLN A 60 20.44 3.56 -4.52
N ILE A 61 20.30 4.00 -3.26
CA ILE A 61 21.14 5.07 -2.66
C ILE A 61 22.65 4.76 -2.68
N VAL A 62 23.02 3.48 -2.68
CA VAL A 62 24.42 3.02 -2.69
C VAL A 62 24.96 2.78 -4.10
N ASN A 63 24.10 2.79 -5.12
CA ASN A 63 24.49 2.57 -6.51
C ASN A 63 25.10 3.85 -7.12
N THR A 64 26.41 4.02 -6.95
CA THR A 64 27.13 5.19 -7.43
C THR A 64 27.31 5.19 -8.94
N ASP A 65 27.43 4.04 -9.55
CA ASP A 65 27.69 3.85 -10.98
C ASP A 65 26.53 4.33 -11.85
N LEU A 66 25.31 4.20 -11.34
CA LEU A 66 24.08 4.71 -11.97
C LEU A 66 23.59 6.04 -11.36
N SER A 67 24.44 6.78 -10.62
CA SER A 67 24.06 8.07 -10.01
C SER A 67 22.86 7.93 -9.04
N ARG A 68 22.77 6.84 -8.30
CA ARG A 68 21.77 6.58 -7.26
C ARG A 68 20.32 6.72 -7.74
N PRO A 69 19.85 5.94 -8.73
CA PRO A 69 18.52 6.10 -9.28
C PRO A 69 17.42 5.60 -8.33
N PHE A 70 16.21 6.05 -8.54
CA PHE A 70 15.04 5.35 -8.06
C PHE A 70 14.76 4.16 -8.99
N ARG A 71 14.81 2.93 -8.44
CA ARG A 71 14.46 1.74 -9.19
C ARG A 71 12.98 1.73 -9.54
N GLU A 72 12.16 2.04 -8.56
CA GLU A 72 10.71 2.08 -8.71
C GLU A 72 10.09 3.14 -7.79
N THR A 73 9.04 3.78 -8.24
CA THR A 73 8.19 4.65 -7.43
C THR A 73 6.75 4.38 -7.82
N ASP A 74 5.94 4.03 -6.84
CA ASP A 74 4.50 3.85 -6.98
C ASP A 74 3.76 5.05 -6.40
N TYR A 75 2.82 5.58 -7.15
CA TYR A 75 1.92 6.66 -6.77
C TYR A 75 0.51 6.12 -6.63
N ALA A 76 -0.14 6.38 -5.50
CA ALA A 76 -1.47 5.85 -5.21
C ALA A 76 -2.39 6.96 -4.65
N PRO A 77 -2.96 7.83 -5.51
CA PRO A 77 -4.06 8.70 -5.12
C PRO A 77 -5.32 7.87 -4.84
N GLU A 78 -6.06 8.27 -3.81
CA GLU A 78 -7.31 7.63 -3.41
C GLU A 78 -8.39 8.63 -3.03
N LEU A 79 -9.64 8.31 -3.36
CA LEU A 79 -10.82 9.01 -2.89
C LEU A 79 -11.64 8.05 -2.03
N MET A 80 -12.06 8.50 -0.85
CA MET A 80 -12.61 7.62 0.16
C MET A 80 -13.77 8.28 0.90
N PHE A 81 -14.93 7.63 0.88
CA PHE A 81 -16.07 7.97 1.73
C PHE A 81 -15.98 7.11 3.00
N ALA A 82 -15.92 7.79 4.14
CA ALA A 82 -15.74 7.18 5.44
C ALA A 82 -17.02 7.31 6.27
N LEU A 83 -17.44 6.20 6.89
CA LEU A 83 -18.50 6.13 7.87
C LEU A 83 -17.92 5.71 9.22
N ARG A 84 -18.50 6.22 10.29
CA ARG A 84 -18.21 5.86 11.69
C ARG A 84 -19.45 5.24 12.33
N PRO A 85 -19.68 3.93 12.18
CA PRO A 85 -20.85 3.28 12.75
C PRO A 85 -20.90 3.35 14.27
N ASP A 86 -19.75 3.20 14.92
CA ASP A 86 -19.54 3.19 16.37
C ASP A 86 -20.49 2.22 17.10
N LEU A 87 -20.74 1.06 16.49
CA LEU A 87 -21.61 0.01 17.03
C LEU A 87 -20.77 -0.96 17.84
N GLU A 88 -21.29 -1.36 19.00
CA GLU A 88 -20.61 -2.31 19.90
C GLU A 88 -21.47 -3.55 20.14
N TYR A 89 -20.85 -4.73 20.02
CA TYR A 89 -21.46 -6.01 20.34
C TYR A 89 -20.42 -6.94 20.97
N GLU A 90 -20.71 -7.46 22.16
CA GLU A 90 -19.85 -8.40 22.92
C GLU A 90 -18.38 -7.95 23.06
N GLY A 91 -18.16 -6.63 23.29
CA GLY A 91 -16.81 -6.07 23.46
C GLY A 91 -16.06 -5.81 22.15
N ILE A 92 -16.67 -6.10 21.01
CA ILE A 92 -16.15 -5.73 19.67
C ILE A 92 -16.87 -4.47 19.23
N ARG A 93 -16.10 -3.45 18.88
CA ARG A 93 -16.62 -2.17 18.41
C ARG A 93 -16.29 -1.97 16.94
N TRP A 94 -17.32 -1.86 16.09
CA TRP A 94 -17.17 -1.50 14.68
C TRP A 94 -16.97 0.02 14.56
N ARG A 95 -15.75 0.44 14.27
CA ARG A 95 -15.32 1.84 14.30
C ARG A 95 -15.38 2.56 12.97
N LEU A 96 -15.17 1.84 11.88
CA LEU A 96 -15.15 2.46 10.57
C LEU A 96 -15.64 1.52 9.47
N ALA A 97 -16.26 2.12 8.46
CA ALA A 97 -16.51 1.54 7.15
C ALA A 97 -16.14 2.58 6.09
N ASN A 98 -15.10 2.31 5.33
CA ASN A 98 -14.68 3.18 4.22
C ASN A 98 -14.99 2.48 2.91
N PHE A 99 -15.55 3.24 1.97
CA PHE A 99 -15.67 2.83 0.57
C PHE A 99 -14.86 3.81 -0.27
N GLY A 100 -14.04 3.30 -1.18
CA GLY A 100 -13.16 4.17 -1.96
C GLY A 100 -12.69 3.59 -3.27
N PHE A 101 -12.01 4.48 -3.99
CA PHE A 101 -11.34 4.20 -5.25
C PHE A 101 -9.87 4.56 -5.10
N ILE A 102 -8.99 3.71 -5.64
CA ILE A 102 -7.55 3.94 -5.72
C ILE A 102 -7.11 3.76 -7.15
N HIS A 103 -6.39 4.73 -7.69
CA HIS A 103 -5.52 4.58 -8.85
C HIS A 103 -4.09 4.35 -8.34
N GLN A 104 -3.40 3.35 -8.85
CA GLN A 104 -1.98 3.15 -8.55
C GLN A 104 -1.20 3.02 -9.83
N SER A 105 -0.11 3.78 -9.97
CA SER A 105 0.75 3.74 -11.13
C SER A 105 2.21 4.03 -10.75
N ASN A 106 3.14 3.57 -11.58
CA ASN A 106 4.55 3.92 -11.43
C ASN A 106 4.96 5.19 -12.20
N GLY A 107 4.04 5.83 -12.92
CA GLY A 107 4.28 7.07 -13.65
C GLY A 107 5.21 6.95 -14.86
N ARG A 108 5.48 5.73 -15.33
CA ARG A 108 6.31 5.48 -16.51
C ARG A 108 5.45 5.31 -17.76
N SER A 109 6.06 5.55 -18.92
CA SER A 109 5.47 5.25 -20.23
C SER A 109 5.65 3.78 -20.59
N ASP A 110 4.87 3.30 -21.56
CA ASP A 110 5.04 1.98 -22.15
C ASP A 110 6.46 1.78 -22.72
N PRO A 111 6.99 0.58 -22.64
CA PRO A 111 6.45 -0.68 -22.07
C PRO A 111 6.74 -0.85 -20.56
N LEU A 112 7.24 0.20 -19.88
CA LEU A 112 7.60 0.17 -18.46
C LEU A 112 6.44 0.61 -17.56
N SER A 113 5.35 1.07 -18.13
CA SER A 113 4.13 1.46 -17.41
C SER A 113 3.60 0.31 -16.58
N ARG A 114 3.19 0.62 -15.35
CA ARG A 114 2.48 -0.30 -14.46
C ARG A 114 1.43 0.50 -13.73
N SER A 115 0.19 0.28 -14.11
CA SER A 115 -0.95 0.91 -13.47
C SER A 115 -2.06 -0.09 -13.16
N TRP A 116 -2.92 0.25 -12.26
CA TRP A 116 -4.17 -0.45 -12.04
C TRP A 116 -5.12 0.36 -11.16
N ASN A 117 -6.42 0.12 -11.39
CA ASN A 117 -7.50 0.77 -10.69
C ASN A 117 -8.29 -0.24 -9.86
N ARG A 118 -8.73 0.17 -8.66
CA ARG A 118 -9.57 -0.66 -7.80
C ARG A 118 -10.55 0.16 -6.98
N VAL A 119 -11.69 -0.41 -6.72
CA VAL A 119 -12.60 0.00 -5.65
C VAL A 119 -12.37 -0.89 -4.43
N PHE A 120 -12.51 -0.35 -3.25
CA PHE A 120 -12.32 -1.10 -2.01
C PHE A 120 -13.40 -0.78 -0.99
N LEU A 121 -13.63 -1.75 -0.10
CA LEU A 121 -14.33 -1.57 1.16
C LEU A 121 -13.30 -1.79 2.27
N GLN A 122 -13.27 -0.93 3.28
CA GLN A 122 -12.43 -1.15 4.46
C GLN A 122 -13.30 -1.14 5.71
N LEU A 123 -13.25 -2.20 6.49
CA LEU A 123 -13.94 -2.34 7.76
C LEU A 123 -12.93 -2.34 8.90
N GLY A 124 -13.22 -1.62 9.96
CA GLY A 124 -12.33 -1.52 11.12
C GLY A 124 -13.05 -1.84 12.42
N PHE A 125 -12.49 -2.78 13.17
CA PHE A 125 -12.99 -3.28 14.44
C PHE A 125 -11.96 -3.09 15.54
N GLU A 126 -12.42 -2.73 16.73
CA GLU A 126 -11.59 -2.62 17.93
C GLU A 126 -12.08 -3.61 18.99
N MET A 127 -11.15 -4.22 19.70
CA MET A 127 -11.40 -5.11 20.85
C MET A 127 -10.26 -4.91 21.87
N GLY A 128 -10.53 -4.17 22.93
CA GLY A 128 -9.50 -3.78 23.91
C GLY A 128 -8.33 -3.06 23.24
N ASP A 129 -7.12 -3.59 23.41
CA ASP A 129 -5.89 -3.05 22.84
C ASP A 129 -5.61 -3.51 21.40
N ALA A 130 -6.49 -4.32 20.82
CA ALA A 130 -6.37 -4.79 19.45
C ALA A 130 -7.31 -4.06 18.50
N ALA A 131 -6.87 -3.88 17.25
CA ALA A 131 -7.70 -3.43 16.14
C ALA A 131 -7.47 -4.31 14.91
N LEU A 132 -8.56 -4.65 14.22
CA LEU A 132 -8.56 -5.43 12.98
C LEU A 132 -9.10 -4.56 11.85
N LEU A 133 -8.33 -4.45 10.76
CA LEU A 133 -8.77 -3.85 9.51
C LEU A 133 -8.88 -4.93 8.45
N LEU A 134 -10.02 -4.97 7.77
CA LEU A 134 -10.27 -5.84 6.61
C LEU A 134 -10.48 -4.93 5.41
N ARG A 135 -9.70 -5.10 4.36
CA ARG A 135 -9.82 -4.26 3.16
C ARG A 135 -9.88 -5.11 1.88
N PRO A 136 -11.03 -5.73 1.57
CA PRO A 136 -11.26 -6.32 0.26
C PRO A 136 -11.32 -5.25 -0.83
N TRP A 137 -10.91 -5.65 -2.06
CA TRP A 137 -11.01 -4.81 -3.26
C TRP A 137 -11.44 -5.60 -4.48
N LEU A 138 -11.99 -4.85 -5.43
CA LEU A 138 -12.27 -5.32 -6.78
C LEU A 138 -11.43 -4.50 -7.75
N ARG A 139 -10.64 -5.19 -8.57
CA ARG A 139 -9.90 -4.57 -9.66
C ARG A 139 -10.88 -4.11 -10.74
N ILE A 140 -10.72 -2.87 -11.19
CA ILE A 140 -11.39 -2.38 -12.39
C ILE A 140 -10.54 -2.84 -13.58
N ARG A 141 -11.12 -3.63 -14.46
CA ARG A 141 -10.43 -4.13 -15.66
C ARG A 141 -10.34 -3.02 -16.69
N GLU A 142 -9.22 -2.94 -17.34
CA GLU A 142 -8.95 -2.07 -18.47
C GLU A 142 -9.04 -2.86 -19.76
N SER A 143 -9.02 -2.17 -20.92
CA SER A 143 -8.98 -2.85 -22.21
C SER A 143 -7.69 -3.65 -22.37
N ALA A 144 -7.70 -4.68 -23.23
CA ALA A 144 -6.52 -5.52 -23.37
C ALA A 144 -5.29 -4.77 -23.90
N ASP A 145 -5.49 -3.66 -24.57
CA ASP A 145 -4.42 -2.85 -25.14
C ASP A 145 -3.84 -1.83 -24.13
N ASP A 146 -4.66 -1.43 -23.14
CA ASP A 146 -4.29 -0.43 -22.12
C ASP A 146 -3.90 -1.06 -20.78
N ASP A 147 -4.16 -2.39 -20.60
CA ASP A 147 -3.92 -3.09 -19.33
C ASP A 147 -2.45 -3.53 -19.21
N ASP A 148 -1.66 -2.70 -18.59
CA ASP A 148 -0.23 -2.91 -18.37
C ASP A 148 0.11 -3.69 -17.07
N ASN A 149 -0.92 -4.17 -16.34
CA ASN A 149 -0.76 -4.89 -15.07
C ASN A 149 -1.78 -6.01 -14.86
N ARG A 150 -2.00 -6.83 -15.91
CA ARG A 150 -3.09 -7.83 -16.01
C ARG A 150 -3.09 -8.86 -14.89
N ASP A 151 -1.92 -9.25 -14.43
CA ASP A 151 -1.70 -10.33 -13.46
C ASP A 151 -1.49 -9.83 -12.01
N ILE A 152 -1.70 -8.54 -11.75
CA ILE A 152 -1.45 -7.93 -10.42
C ILE A 152 -2.22 -8.66 -9.30
N THR A 153 -3.43 -9.13 -9.57
CA THR A 153 -4.25 -9.86 -8.60
C THR A 153 -3.73 -11.27 -8.31
N ASP A 154 -2.90 -11.85 -9.17
CA ASP A 154 -2.25 -13.13 -8.91
C ASP A 154 -1.23 -13.01 -7.78
N TYR A 155 -0.66 -11.83 -7.58
CA TYR A 155 0.33 -11.53 -6.54
C TYR A 155 -0.28 -10.89 -5.31
N LEU A 156 -1.14 -9.88 -5.49
CA LEU A 156 -1.70 -9.09 -4.39
C LEU A 156 -3.02 -9.65 -3.86
N GLY A 157 -3.68 -10.53 -4.62
CA GLY A 157 -5.00 -11.05 -4.28
C GLY A 157 -6.10 -10.01 -4.37
N TYR A 158 -7.11 -10.16 -3.51
CA TYR A 158 -8.35 -9.39 -3.55
C TYR A 158 -8.62 -8.63 -2.25
N GLY A 159 -7.61 -8.45 -1.42
CA GLY A 159 -7.74 -7.73 -0.16
C GLY A 159 -6.49 -7.84 0.71
N ASP A 160 -6.46 -7.02 1.74
CA ASP A 160 -5.51 -7.13 2.84
C ASP A 160 -6.22 -7.22 4.20
N ILE A 161 -5.50 -7.80 5.15
CA ILE A 161 -5.90 -7.90 6.55
C ILE A 161 -4.79 -7.26 7.37
N THR A 162 -5.13 -6.30 8.23
CA THR A 162 -4.19 -5.68 9.13
C THR A 162 -4.64 -5.88 10.58
N LEU A 163 -3.79 -6.48 11.39
CA LEU A 163 -3.94 -6.59 12.83
C LEU A 163 -2.98 -5.60 13.50
N LEU A 164 -3.52 -4.77 14.37
CA LEU A 164 -2.76 -3.83 15.20
C LEU A 164 -2.98 -4.21 16.66
N VAL A 165 -1.90 -4.29 17.43
CA VAL A 165 -1.94 -4.57 18.89
C VAL A 165 -1.10 -3.52 19.60
N ARG A 166 -1.69 -2.89 20.62
CA ARG A 166 -1.00 -1.95 21.53
C ARG A 166 -0.65 -2.65 22.83
N SER A 167 0.57 -2.46 23.29
CA SER A 167 1.00 -3.02 24.58
C SER A 167 2.08 -2.14 25.17
N ARG A 168 1.86 -1.64 26.39
CA ARG A 168 2.84 -0.84 27.17
C ARG A 168 3.48 0.32 26.38
N GLY A 169 2.67 1.01 25.55
CA GLY A 169 3.14 2.12 24.71
C GLY A 169 3.78 1.71 23.39
N HIS A 170 4.01 0.42 23.15
CA HIS A 170 4.41 -0.12 21.85
C HIS A 170 3.20 -0.40 20.98
N THR A 171 3.38 -0.31 19.68
CA THR A 171 2.38 -0.73 18.68
C THR A 171 3.02 -1.75 17.74
N PHE A 172 2.37 -2.88 17.59
CA PHE A 172 2.72 -3.93 16.63
C PHE A 172 1.64 -3.97 15.56
N THR A 173 2.04 -3.90 14.30
CA THR A 173 1.13 -3.99 13.17
C THR A 173 1.57 -5.12 12.25
N LEU A 174 0.67 -6.05 11.96
CA LEU A 174 0.87 -7.13 11.01
C LEU A 174 -0.11 -6.96 9.87
N THR A 175 0.40 -6.80 8.65
CA THR A 175 -0.42 -6.73 7.44
C THR A 175 -0.11 -7.92 6.55
N GLY A 176 -1.15 -8.62 6.10
CA GLY A 176 -1.06 -9.74 5.16
C GLY A 176 -1.98 -9.55 3.97
N ARG A 177 -1.52 -9.95 2.79
CA ARG A 177 -2.30 -10.00 1.55
C ARG A 177 -1.83 -11.14 0.66
N GLY A 178 -2.70 -11.65 -0.19
CA GLY A 178 -2.32 -12.69 -1.13
C GLY A 178 -3.49 -13.28 -1.89
N ASN A 179 -3.14 -14.13 -2.84
CA ASN A 179 -4.07 -14.88 -3.64
C ASN A 179 -3.93 -16.39 -3.33
N PRO A 180 -4.89 -16.99 -2.61
CA PRO A 180 -4.85 -18.42 -2.29
C PRO A 180 -4.83 -19.32 -3.53
N GLY A 181 -5.41 -18.86 -4.65
CA GLY A 181 -5.46 -19.62 -5.90
C GLY A 181 -4.08 -19.76 -6.58
N THR A 182 -3.19 -18.79 -6.38
CA THR A 182 -1.83 -18.81 -6.95
C THR A 182 -0.76 -19.13 -5.90
N GLY A 183 -1.10 -19.11 -4.61
CA GLY A 183 -0.16 -19.27 -3.51
C GLY A 183 0.82 -18.11 -3.34
N LYS A 184 0.59 -16.99 -4.03
CA LYS A 184 1.44 -15.80 -3.95
C LYS A 184 0.86 -14.80 -2.94
N GLY A 185 1.74 -14.05 -2.27
CA GLY A 185 1.33 -13.05 -1.30
C GLY A 185 2.50 -12.35 -0.64
N ALA A 186 2.19 -11.48 0.32
CA ALA A 186 3.16 -10.75 1.11
C ALA A 186 2.65 -10.56 2.54
N ALA A 187 3.57 -10.53 3.48
CA ALA A 187 3.31 -10.13 4.85
C ALA A 187 4.32 -9.04 5.27
N GLN A 188 3.84 -8.08 6.04
CA GLN A 188 4.65 -7.00 6.59
C GLN A 188 4.37 -6.89 8.08
N MET A 189 5.44 -6.80 8.88
CA MET A 189 5.36 -6.51 10.31
C MET A 189 6.02 -5.16 10.60
N GLU A 190 5.33 -4.33 11.37
CA GLU A 190 5.85 -3.06 11.86
C GLU A 190 5.82 -3.04 13.39
N TRP A 191 6.85 -2.48 13.98
CA TRP A 191 6.94 -2.24 15.40
C TRP A 191 7.27 -0.77 15.65
N SER A 192 6.36 -0.08 16.34
CA SER A 192 6.54 1.30 16.78
C SER A 192 6.79 1.32 18.27
N THR A 193 7.88 1.97 18.68
CA THR A 193 8.21 2.18 20.10
C THR A 193 7.56 3.46 20.63
N PRO A 194 7.38 3.61 21.95
CA PRO A 194 7.15 4.93 22.52
C PRO A 194 8.30 5.88 22.17
N PRO A 195 8.07 7.21 22.17
CA PRO A 195 9.14 8.17 21.91
C PRO A 195 10.32 7.95 22.86
N LEU A 196 11.50 7.62 22.31
CA LEU A 196 12.73 7.35 23.09
C LEU A 196 13.46 8.63 23.50
N LEU A 197 13.27 9.74 22.77
CA LEU A 197 14.01 11.00 22.90
C LEU A 197 13.08 12.20 23.19
N GLY A 198 12.06 12.02 24.01
CA GLY A 198 11.06 13.05 24.30
C GLY A 198 9.99 13.20 23.21
N PRO A 199 9.07 14.15 23.32
CA PRO A 199 7.94 14.25 22.42
C PRO A 199 8.37 14.86 21.09
N LEU A 200 9.01 14.10 20.23
CA LEU A 200 9.05 14.42 18.81
C LEU A 200 7.63 14.21 18.28
N LYS A 201 6.92 15.29 18.07
CA LYS A 201 5.61 15.30 17.40
C LYS A 201 5.78 15.35 15.90
#